data_3e2a6629915eef9905f8be578faf0379
#
_entry.id   3e2a6629915eef9905f8be578faf0379
#
_cell.length_a   1.000
_cell.length_b   1.000
_cell.length_c   1.000
_cell.angle_alpha   90.00
_cell.angle_beta   90.00
_cell.angle_gamma   90.00
#
_symmetry.space_group_name_H-M   'P 1'
#
loop_
_entity.id
_entity.type
_entity.pdbx_description
1 polymer ?
#
loop_
_entity_poly.entity_id
_entity_poly.type
_entity_poly.pdbx_seq_one_letter_code
_entity_poly.pdbx_strand_id
1 'polypeptide(L)'
;MKYLSDLYKGEEAIILGFEAERCKDIEFAKDLEERLLEIGFEEGLNVKILHEGPVSRDPIAVRIGQMTVALRRMEAAAVKIVSS
;
A
#
# COMPACT_ATOMS: atom_id res chain seq x y z
N MET A 1 12.68 -8.58 -2.06
CA MET A 1 11.24 -8.39 -1.97
C MET A 1 10.89 -6.94 -2.01
N LYS A 2 9.78 -6.62 -2.65
CA LYS A 2 9.34 -5.22 -2.75
C LYS A 2 8.10 -4.97 -1.93
N TYR A 3 7.94 -3.73 -1.54
CA TYR A 3 6.78 -3.25 -0.79
C TYR A 3 6.17 -2.08 -1.55
N LEU A 4 4.90 -1.82 -1.29
CA LEU A 4 4.18 -0.77 -1.98
C LEU A 4 4.89 0.58 -1.85
N SER A 5 5.55 0.83 -0.71
CA SER A 5 6.29 2.07 -0.48
C SER A 5 7.52 2.23 -1.38
N ASP A 6 7.94 1.16 -2.07
CA ASP A 6 9.10 1.21 -2.98
C ASP A 6 8.73 1.68 -4.38
N LEU A 7 7.44 1.79 -4.67
CA LEU A 7 6.99 2.19 -6.00
C LEU A 7 6.96 3.70 -6.16
N TYR A 8 7.15 4.13 -7.41
CA TYR A 8 7.05 5.53 -7.81
C TYR A 8 5.78 5.75 -8.63
N LYS A 9 5.43 7.03 -8.81
CA LYS A 9 4.26 7.39 -9.59
C LYS A 9 4.26 6.70 -10.95
N GLY A 10 3.13 6.10 -11.29
CA GLY A 10 2.94 5.39 -12.55
C GLY A 10 3.30 3.91 -12.52
N GLU A 11 4.02 3.46 -11.49
CA GLU A 11 4.39 2.06 -11.40
C GLU A 11 3.23 1.20 -10.90
N GLU A 12 3.22 -0.05 -11.34
CA GLU A 12 2.17 -1.01 -10.99
C GLU A 12 2.78 -2.28 -10.43
N ALA A 13 1.99 -2.99 -9.65
CA ALA A 13 2.41 -4.26 -9.07
C ALA A 13 1.20 -5.07 -8.66
N ILE A 14 1.44 -6.27 -8.14
CA ILE A 14 0.40 -7.16 -7.63
C ILE A 14 0.60 -7.31 -6.13
N ILE A 15 -0.48 -7.24 -5.37
CA ILE A 15 -0.43 -7.42 -3.92
C ILE A 15 -0.15 -8.87 -3.59
N LEU A 16 0.86 -9.09 -2.75
CA LEU A 16 1.16 -10.41 -2.19
C LEU A 16 0.57 -10.59 -0.80
N GLY A 17 0.50 -9.53 -0.01
CA GLY A 17 -0.01 -9.63 1.34
C GLY A 17 0.35 -8.44 2.20
N PHE A 18 0.13 -8.59 3.49
CA PHE A 18 0.38 -7.56 4.48
C PHE A 18 1.35 -8.11 5.54
N GLU A 19 2.41 -7.35 5.83
CA GLU A 19 3.39 -7.74 6.85
C GLU A 19 3.30 -6.82 8.05
N ALA A 20 2.55 -7.25 9.06
CA ALA A 20 2.30 -6.46 10.27
C ALA A 20 3.59 -6.07 11.01
N GLU A 21 4.61 -6.92 10.96
CA GLU A 21 5.87 -6.67 11.66
C GLU A 21 6.65 -5.48 11.10
N ARG A 22 6.27 -4.99 9.93
CA ARG A 22 6.88 -3.79 9.37
C ARG A 22 6.23 -2.51 9.88
N CYS A 23 5.16 -2.63 10.65
CA CYS A 23 4.51 -1.49 11.28
C CYS A 23 5.17 -1.15 12.60
N LYS A 24 4.97 0.09 13.06
CA LYS A 24 5.57 0.58 14.30
C LYS A 24 5.17 -0.23 15.52
N ASP A 25 3.89 -0.58 15.61
CA ASP A 25 3.38 -1.37 16.71
C ASP A 25 2.20 -2.21 16.24
N ILE A 26 1.81 -3.16 17.08
CA ILE A 26 0.81 -4.15 16.69
C ILE A 26 -0.60 -3.55 16.59
N GLU A 27 -0.91 -2.57 17.42
CA GLU A 27 -2.23 -1.92 17.34
C GLU A 27 -2.38 -1.13 16.05
N PHE A 28 -1.33 -0.39 15.68
CA PHE A 28 -1.31 0.33 14.41
C PHE A 28 -1.46 -0.65 13.24
N ALA A 29 -0.75 -1.78 13.30
CA ALA A 29 -0.82 -2.79 12.25
C ALA A 29 -2.23 -3.35 12.10
N LYS A 30 -2.89 -3.65 13.22
CA LYS A 30 -4.24 -4.18 13.20
C LYS A 30 -5.24 -3.20 12.61
N ASP A 31 -5.17 -1.94 13.03
CA ASP A 31 -6.06 -0.90 12.54
C ASP A 31 -5.86 -0.70 11.03
N LEU A 32 -4.63 -0.68 10.58
CA LEU A 32 -4.32 -0.51 9.17
C LEU A 32 -4.84 -1.68 8.36
N GLU A 33 -4.60 -2.90 8.82
CA GLU A 33 -5.06 -4.09 8.11
C GLU A 33 -6.58 -4.11 8.00
N GLU A 34 -7.30 -3.77 9.08
CA GLU A 34 -8.75 -3.72 9.06
C GLU A 34 -9.27 -2.69 8.06
N ARG A 35 -8.65 -1.51 8.01
CA ARG A 35 -9.03 -0.48 7.03
C ARG A 35 -8.84 -0.97 5.61
N LEU A 36 -7.70 -1.63 5.36
CA LEU A 36 -7.40 -2.14 4.03
C LEU A 36 -8.39 -3.21 3.60
N LEU A 37 -8.74 -4.11 4.52
CA LEU A 37 -9.73 -5.16 4.24
C LEU A 37 -11.11 -4.56 3.95
N GLU A 38 -11.50 -3.53 4.67
CA GLU A 38 -12.79 -2.87 4.46
C GLU A 38 -12.91 -2.25 3.07
N ILE A 39 -11.82 -1.75 2.51
CA ILE A 39 -11.84 -1.14 1.19
C ILE A 39 -11.61 -2.15 0.07
N GLY A 40 -11.51 -3.44 0.41
CA GLY A 40 -11.38 -4.49 -0.60
C GLY A 40 -9.96 -4.90 -0.93
N PHE A 41 -9.01 -4.65 -0.01
CA PHE A 41 -7.63 -5.07 -0.18
C PHE A 41 -7.55 -6.61 -0.16
N GLU A 42 -7.00 -7.19 -1.23
CA GLU A 42 -6.85 -8.65 -1.34
C GLU A 42 -5.58 -9.01 -2.09
N GLU A 43 -5.03 -10.18 -1.77
CA GLU A 43 -3.94 -10.75 -2.54
C GLU A 43 -4.34 -10.90 -3.99
N GLY A 44 -3.41 -10.65 -4.88
CA GLY A 44 -3.64 -10.80 -6.31
C GLY A 44 -4.21 -9.58 -7.01
N LEU A 45 -4.64 -8.58 -6.26
CA LEU A 45 -5.14 -7.35 -6.87
C LEU A 45 -4.00 -6.52 -7.42
N ASN A 46 -4.29 -5.82 -8.51
CA ASN A 46 -3.35 -4.88 -9.11
C ASN A 46 -3.35 -3.58 -8.33
N VAL A 47 -2.17 -3.01 -8.10
CA VAL A 47 -2.01 -1.69 -7.48
C VAL A 47 -1.23 -0.80 -8.41
N LYS A 48 -1.55 0.49 -8.40
CA LYS A 48 -0.86 1.49 -9.20
C LYS A 48 -0.73 2.77 -8.39
N ILE A 49 0.46 3.37 -8.42
CA ILE A 49 0.67 4.65 -7.79
C ILE A 49 0.18 5.74 -8.76
N LEU A 50 -0.87 6.44 -8.36
CA LEU A 50 -1.47 7.47 -9.21
C LEU A 50 -0.83 8.84 -8.99
N HIS A 51 -0.54 9.18 -7.75
CA HIS A 51 0.04 10.47 -7.39
C HIS A 51 0.96 10.33 -6.20
N GLU A 52 1.89 11.26 -6.09
CA GLU A 52 2.78 11.37 -4.94
C GLU A 52 2.61 12.76 -4.34
N GLY A 53 2.60 12.83 -3.02
CA GLY A 53 2.43 14.09 -2.32
C GLY A 53 3.63 15.00 -2.49
N PRO A 54 3.45 16.30 -2.16
CA PRO A 54 4.48 17.32 -2.42
C PRO A 54 5.68 17.27 -1.47
N VAL A 55 5.52 16.65 -0.29
CA VAL A 55 6.60 16.60 0.69
C VAL A 55 7.10 15.17 0.79
N SER A 56 8.34 14.93 0.32
CA SER A 56 8.97 13.61 0.32
C SER A 56 8.10 12.53 -0.34
N ARG A 57 7.34 12.93 -1.35
CA ARG A 57 6.44 12.04 -2.11
C ARG A 57 5.43 11.30 -1.20
N ASP A 58 4.95 12.01 -0.18
CA ASP A 58 4.06 11.44 0.82
C ASP A 58 2.91 12.42 1.08
N PRO A 59 1.67 11.96 1.23
CA PRO A 59 1.19 10.59 1.06
C PRO A 59 1.08 10.21 -0.42
N ILE A 60 0.83 8.93 -0.68
CA ILE A 60 0.63 8.45 -2.04
C ILE A 60 -0.85 8.16 -2.29
N ALA A 61 -1.31 8.43 -3.51
CA ALA A 61 -2.64 8.01 -3.94
C ALA A 61 -2.46 6.74 -4.75
N VAL A 62 -3.12 5.67 -4.32
CA VAL A 62 -2.95 4.33 -4.87
C VAL A 62 -4.28 3.81 -5.37
N ARG A 63 -4.27 3.25 -6.58
CA ARG A 63 -5.43 2.51 -7.05
C ARG A 63 -5.22 1.03 -6.71
N ILE A 64 -6.16 0.48 -5.94
CA ILE A 64 -6.16 -0.94 -5.55
C ILE A 64 -7.41 -1.54 -6.17
N GLY A 65 -7.23 -2.39 -7.17
CA GLY A 65 -8.36 -2.87 -7.96
C GLY A 65 -9.03 -1.68 -8.64
N GLN A 66 -10.27 -1.38 -8.26
CA GLN A 66 -11.03 -0.25 -8.81
C GLN A 66 -11.18 0.91 -7.83
N MET A 67 -10.54 0.81 -6.67
CA MET A 67 -10.66 1.83 -5.63
C MET A 67 -9.40 2.67 -5.54
N THR A 68 -9.58 3.96 -5.25
CA THR A 68 -8.44 4.86 -5.03
C THR A 68 -8.40 5.20 -3.55
N VAL A 69 -7.24 5.01 -2.94
CA VAL A 69 -7.05 5.30 -1.52
C VAL A 69 -5.76 6.09 -1.32
N ALA A 70 -5.73 6.90 -0.27
CA ALA A 70 -4.53 7.63 0.12
C ALA A 70 -3.86 6.86 1.25
N LEU A 71 -2.57 6.61 1.09
CA LEU A 71 -1.78 5.91 2.11
C LEU A 71 -0.51 6.70 2.37
N ARG A 72 -0.10 6.73 3.62
CA ARG A 72 1.22 7.25 3.95
C ARG A 72 2.24 6.18 3.56
N ARG A 73 3.45 6.62 3.20
CA ARG A 73 4.47 5.66 2.81
C ARG A 73 4.81 4.68 3.94
N MET A 74 4.71 5.13 5.19
CA MET A 74 4.92 4.24 6.32
C MET A 74 3.86 3.12 6.38
N GLU A 75 2.64 3.41 5.92
CA GLU A 75 1.59 2.40 5.84
C GLU A 75 1.83 1.46 4.66
N ALA A 76 2.21 2.04 3.54
CA ALA A 76 2.51 1.26 2.34
C ALA A 76 3.70 0.33 2.52
N ALA A 77 4.59 0.64 3.47
CA ALA A 77 5.75 -0.20 3.77
C ALA A 77 5.38 -1.58 4.30
N ALA A 78 4.16 -1.77 4.77
CA ALA A 78 3.69 -3.07 5.26
C ALA A 78 3.00 -3.90 4.17
N VAL A 79 2.77 -3.32 2.99
CA VAL A 79 2.11 -4.02 1.89
C VAL A 79 3.15 -4.63 0.97
N LYS A 80 3.19 -5.96 0.96
CA LYS A 80 4.14 -6.70 0.14
C LYS A 80 3.60 -6.85 -1.27
N ILE A 81 4.46 -6.63 -2.25
CA ILE A 81 4.07 -6.66 -3.67
C ILE A 81 5.07 -7.46 -4.51
N VAL A 82 4.63 -7.79 -5.71
CA VAL A 82 5.49 -8.37 -6.73
C VAL A 82 5.22 -7.63 -8.04
N SER A 83 6.23 -7.54 -8.88
CA SER A 83 6.09 -6.87 -10.18
C SER A 83 5.02 -7.56 -11.02
N SER A 84 4.19 -6.76 -11.65
CA SER A 84 3.15 -7.28 -12.54
C SER A 84 3.70 -7.64 -13.90
#